data_543bcde54fa69c88ad470402625c108b
#
_entry.id   543bcde54fa69c88ad470402625c108b
#
_cell.length_a   1.000
_cell.length_b   1.000
_cell.length_c   1.000
_cell.angle_alpha   90.00
_cell.angle_beta   90.00
_cell.angle_gamma   90.00
#
_symmetry.space_group_name_H-M   'P 1'
#
loop_
_entity.id
_entity.type
_entity.pdbx_description
1 polymer ?
#
loop_
_entity_poly.entity_id
_entity_poly.type
_entity_poly.pdbx_seq_one_letter_code
_entity_poly.pdbx_strand_id
1 'polypeptide(L)'
;CRESHGSFMHKGDSRSIFEVSPEEREVFLEKLYSEPGFGIWLGNFRDILVDQEANDLVSDFIAKKIRERVNDPEVAEKLIPKDHGFGTRRVPMETRYYEVFNQDNVLLVDISDAPIKRITKQGIETNDVEYQFDIIIYATGFDAITGAFDKIDIRGEGGQSLIDKWANGPSTYLGLQGQGFPNMLTLVGPHNAATFCNIPRCIEQNVEWVTDLIQYMRDKGYRTIVPTIDAETTWTQHVHETAEGMLFTKVDSWFMGINKNLAHKQKRKFLLYAGGAPAYRERCDDVAANGYEGFALSAESVTA
;
A
#
# COMPACT_ATOMS: atom_id res chain seq x y z
N CYS A 1 -13.25 -12.71 -7.54
CA CYS A 1 -12.65 -11.54 -6.84
C CYS A 1 -12.77 -11.63 -5.33
N ARG A 2 -13.94 -12.02 -4.77
CA ARG A 2 -14.17 -12.01 -3.30
C ARG A 2 -13.27 -13.00 -2.55
N GLU A 3 -12.83 -14.07 -3.20
CA GLU A 3 -12.02 -15.15 -2.63
C GLU A 3 -10.50 -15.00 -2.92
N SER A 4 -10.11 -14.04 -3.75
CA SER A 4 -8.70 -13.80 -4.03
C SER A 4 -8.07 -12.91 -2.97
N HIS A 5 -6.78 -13.09 -2.71
CA HIS A 5 -6.02 -12.37 -1.69
C HIS A 5 -6.19 -10.83 -1.78
N GLY A 6 -6.14 -10.29 -2.98
CA GLY A 6 -6.30 -8.85 -3.24
C GLY A 6 -7.67 -8.43 -3.74
N SER A 7 -8.70 -9.30 -3.70
CA SER A 7 -10.03 -9.04 -4.28
C SER A 7 -10.02 -8.64 -5.77
N PHE A 8 -8.96 -9.00 -6.50
CA PHE A 8 -8.87 -8.92 -7.96
C PHE A 8 -9.23 -10.27 -8.61
N MET A 9 -9.26 -10.31 -9.93
CA MET A 9 -9.52 -11.56 -10.69
C MET A 9 -8.36 -12.55 -10.64
N HIS A 10 -7.16 -12.10 -10.33
CA HIS A 10 -5.95 -12.90 -10.33
C HIS A 10 -5.85 -13.76 -9.07
N LYS A 11 -5.43 -14.99 -9.26
CA LYS A 11 -5.12 -15.94 -8.18
C LYS A 11 -3.64 -16.29 -8.29
N GLY A 12 -2.90 -16.14 -7.19
CA GLY A 12 -1.49 -16.52 -7.12
C GLY A 12 -1.28 -17.99 -7.46
N ASP A 13 -0.18 -18.31 -8.13
CA ASP A 13 0.25 -19.69 -8.35
C ASP A 13 0.73 -20.29 -7.02
N SER A 14 0.33 -21.52 -6.76
CA SER A 14 0.72 -22.23 -5.52
C SER A 14 2.13 -22.80 -5.56
N ARG A 15 2.76 -22.86 -6.76
CA ARG A 15 4.11 -23.38 -6.94
C ARG A 15 5.15 -22.35 -6.52
N SER A 16 6.31 -22.83 -6.07
CA SER A 16 7.53 -22.04 -6.00
C SER A 16 8.10 -21.81 -7.39
N ILE A 17 8.77 -20.68 -7.61
CA ILE A 17 9.49 -20.41 -8.85
C ILE A 17 10.61 -21.43 -9.12
N PHE A 18 11.09 -22.11 -8.06
CA PHE A 18 12.13 -23.13 -8.12
C PHE A 18 11.59 -24.54 -8.40
N GLU A 19 10.27 -24.75 -8.37
CA GLU A 19 9.63 -26.03 -8.69
C GLU A 19 9.44 -26.25 -10.20
N VAL A 20 9.79 -25.26 -11.02
CA VAL A 20 9.64 -25.29 -12.48
C VAL A 20 10.99 -25.13 -13.19
N SER A 21 11.12 -25.64 -14.42
CA SER A 21 12.34 -25.42 -15.21
C SER A 21 12.49 -23.94 -15.63
N PRO A 22 13.71 -23.48 -15.98
CA PRO A 22 13.91 -22.13 -16.50
C PRO A 22 13.03 -21.82 -17.71
N GLU A 23 12.84 -22.77 -18.60
CA GLU A 23 12.02 -22.63 -19.82
C GLU A 23 10.53 -22.50 -19.46
N GLU A 24 10.03 -23.33 -18.56
CA GLU A 24 8.65 -23.26 -18.09
C GLU A 24 8.38 -21.94 -17.37
N ARG A 25 9.32 -21.49 -16.54
CA ARG A 25 9.26 -20.20 -15.85
C ARG A 25 9.16 -19.03 -16.83
N GLU A 26 10.02 -19.00 -17.86
CA GLU A 26 10.01 -17.96 -18.90
C GLU A 26 8.65 -17.91 -19.61
N VAL A 27 8.12 -19.06 -20.03
CA VAL A 27 6.81 -19.15 -20.68
C VAL A 27 5.69 -18.67 -19.76
N PHE A 28 5.74 -19.02 -18.46
CA PHE A 28 4.74 -18.59 -17.49
C PHE A 28 4.79 -17.09 -17.23
N LEU A 29 5.97 -16.53 -17.02
CA LEU A 29 6.15 -15.09 -16.81
C LEU A 29 5.75 -14.29 -18.06
N GLU A 30 6.08 -14.77 -19.26
CA GLU A 30 5.68 -14.14 -20.53
C GLU A 30 4.15 -14.12 -20.68
N LYS A 31 3.49 -15.22 -20.35
CA LYS A 31 2.03 -15.27 -20.31
C LYS A 31 1.45 -14.22 -19.38
N LEU A 32 1.91 -14.18 -18.14
CA LEU A 32 1.42 -13.22 -17.13
C LEU A 32 1.69 -11.75 -17.52
N TYR A 33 2.83 -11.50 -18.18
CA TYR A 33 3.21 -10.16 -18.63
C TYR A 33 2.36 -9.69 -19.82
N SER A 34 1.96 -10.59 -20.70
CA SER A 34 1.12 -10.29 -21.88
C SER A 34 -0.37 -10.14 -21.55
N GLU A 35 -0.83 -10.67 -20.41
CA GLU A 35 -2.22 -10.57 -19.98
C GLU A 35 -2.52 -9.18 -19.40
N PRO A 36 -3.72 -8.61 -19.65
CA PRO A 36 -4.10 -7.33 -19.07
C PRO A 36 -4.27 -7.42 -17.56
N GLY A 37 -3.98 -6.34 -16.86
CA GLY A 37 -4.18 -6.22 -15.41
C GLY A 37 -2.96 -6.60 -14.58
N PHE A 38 -3.18 -7.09 -13.36
CA PHE A 38 -2.14 -7.36 -12.38
C PHE A 38 -1.64 -8.80 -12.36
N GLY A 39 -1.83 -9.58 -13.43
CA GLY A 39 -1.44 -10.99 -13.50
C GLY A 39 0.02 -11.21 -13.12
N ILE A 40 0.93 -10.45 -13.72
CA ILE A 40 2.37 -10.53 -13.45
C ILE A 40 2.76 -10.28 -11.98
N TRP A 41 1.95 -9.54 -11.23
CA TRP A 41 2.17 -9.27 -9.81
C TRP A 41 1.37 -10.22 -8.90
N LEU A 42 0.06 -10.34 -9.11
CA LEU A 42 -0.86 -11.02 -8.20
C LEU A 42 -1.15 -12.48 -8.60
N GLY A 43 -0.82 -12.87 -9.82
CA GLY A 43 -0.95 -14.23 -10.34
C GLY A 43 0.35 -15.03 -10.41
N ASN A 44 1.44 -14.44 -9.90
CA ASN A 44 2.78 -15.00 -9.96
C ASN A 44 3.02 -16.11 -8.92
N PHE A 45 4.21 -16.71 -8.92
CA PHE A 45 4.64 -17.74 -7.98
C PHE A 45 4.52 -17.25 -6.52
N ARG A 46 4.27 -18.22 -5.59
CA ARG A 46 3.98 -17.93 -4.18
C ARG A 46 5.12 -17.25 -3.42
N ASP A 47 6.35 -17.41 -3.86
CA ASP A 47 7.56 -17.04 -3.16
C ASP A 47 8.18 -15.71 -3.58
N ILE A 48 7.71 -15.09 -4.65
CA ILE A 48 8.31 -13.87 -5.19
C ILE A 48 8.34 -12.65 -4.23
N LEU A 49 7.52 -12.63 -3.20
CA LEU A 49 7.48 -11.55 -2.22
C LEU A 49 8.08 -11.93 -0.86
N VAL A 50 8.56 -13.17 -0.69
CA VAL A 50 9.13 -13.67 0.56
C VAL A 50 10.55 -14.21 0.41
N ASP A 51 10.95 -14.60 -0.80
CA ASP A 51 12.27 -15.12 -1.12
C ASP A 51 13.00 -14.16 -2.06
N GLN A 52 14.25 -13.77 -1.70
CA GLN A 52 15.01 -12.79 -2.46
C GLN A 52 15.45 -13.34 -3.82
N GLU A 53 15.90 -14.61 -3.90
CA GLU A 53 16.34 -15.20 -5.16
C GLU A 53 15.16 -15.38 -6.12
N ALA A 54 14.00 -15.75 -5.58
CA ALA A 54 12.75 -15.81 -6.35
C ALA A 54 12.36 -14.44 -6.91
N ASN A 55 12.49 -13.40 -6.09
CA ASN A 55 12.21 -12.03 -6.51
C ASN A 55 13.18 -11.52 -7.56
N ASP A 56 14.47 -11.84 -7.41
CA ASP A 56 15.52 -11.44 -8.36
C ASP A 56 15.25 -12.01 -9.75
N LEU A 57 14.84 -13.28 -9.85
CA LEU A 57 14.47 -13.91 -11.12
C LEU A 57 13.33 -13.18 -11.85
N VAL A 58 12.31 -12.72 -11.11
CA VAL A 58 11.21 -11.94 -11.69
C VAL A 58 11.65 -10.53 -12.03
N SER A 59 12.47 -9.90 -11.18
CA SER A 59 13.03 -8.57 -11.42
C SER A 59 13.89 -8.53 -12.68
N ASP A 60 14.71 -9.57 -12.90
CA ASP A 60 15.52 -9.73 -14.11
C ASP A 60 14.65 -9.92 -15.37
N PHE A 61 13.57 -10.67 -15.25
CA PHE A 61 12.60 -10.81 -16.34
C PHE A 61 11.98 -9.44 -16.71
N ILE A 62 11.55 -8.67 -15.74
CA ILE A 62 10.99 -7.33 -15.98
C ILE A 62 12.05 -6.38 -16.56
N ALA A 63 13.28 -6.42 -16.06
CA ALA A 63 14.38 -5.65 -16.60
C ALA A 63 14.66 -5.98 -18.06
N LYS A 64 14.62 -7.28 -18.43
CA LYS A 64 14.71 -7.74 -19.83
C LYS A 64 13.58 -7.13 -20.66
N LYS A 65 12.33 -7.14 -20.19
CA LYS A 65 11.19 -6.56 -20.90
C LYS A 65 11.33 -5.03 -21.11
N ILE A 66 11.90 -4.31 -20.17
CA ILE A 66 12.18 -2.87 -20.33
C ILE A 66 13.23 -2.66 -21.42
N ARG A 67 14.34 -3.44 -21.40
CA ARG A 67 15.39 -3.36 -22.44
C ARG A 67 14.89 -3.69 -23.84
N GLU A 68 13.94 -4.62 -23.97
CA GLU A 68 13.32 -4.97 -25.26
C GLU A 68 12.45 -3.84 -25.83
N ARG A 69 11.91 -2.94 -24.97
CA ARG A 69 10.95 -1.89 -25.36
C ARG A 69 11.57 -0.51 -25.50
N VAL A 70 12.75 -0.29 -24.92
CA VAL A 70 13.47 1.01 -24.97
C VAL A 70 14.70 0.85 -25.87
N ASN A 71 14.78 1.65 -26.94
CA ASN A 71 15.83 1.52 -27.96
C ASN A 71 17.21 1.98 -27.46
N ASP A 72 17.25 3.01 -26.62
CA ASP A 72 18.49 3.52 -26.03
C ASP A 72 18.82 2.73 -24.77
N PRO A 73 19.98 2.00 -24.75
CA PRO A 73 20.36 1.19 -23.60
C PRO A 73 20.59 2.00 -22.30
N GLU A 74 21.08 3.24 -22.41
CA GLU A 74 21.31 4.09 -21.24
C GLU A 74 19.99 4.55 -20.62
N VAL A 75 19.03 4.89 -21.46
CA VAL A 75 17.67 5.23 -21.02
C VAL A 75 16.98 4.00 -20.41
N ALA A 76 17.10 2.83 -21.04
CA ALA A 76 16.56 1.58 -20.50
C ALA A 76 17.10 1.29 -19.09
N GLU A 77 18.42 1.42 -18.88
CA GLU A 77 19.03 1.19 -17.58
C GLU A 77 18.59 2.20 -16.50
N LYS A 78 18.29 3.44 -16.86
CA LYS A 78 17.72 4.45 -15.95
C LYS A 78 16.27 4.15 -15.57
N LEU A 79 15.51 3.48 -16.43
CA LEU A 79 14.11 3.11 -16.20
C LEU A 79 13.96 1.82 -15.38
N ILE A 80 15.00 1.00 -15.30
CA ILE A 80 15.00 -0.24 -14.49
C ILE A 80 15.22 0.12 -13.02
N PRO A 81 14.32 -0.27 -12.09
CA PRO A 81 14.51 -0.07 -10.66
C PRO A 81 15.82 -0.73 -10.17
N LYS A 82 16.60 0.00 -9.37
CA LYS A 82 17.87 -0.49 -8.79
C LYS A 82 17.81 -0.60 -7.27
N ASP A 83 16.84 0.06 -6.64
CA ASP A 83 16.73 0.19 -5.18
C ASP A 83 15.65 -0.72 -4.57
N HIS A 84 14.95 -1.49 -5.40
CA HIS A 84 13.92 -2.42 -4.94
C HIS A 84 13.62 -3.52 -5.95
N GLY A 85 13.23 -4.68 -5.45
CA GLY A 85 12.78 -5.81 -6.28
C GLY A 85 11.34 -5.66 -6.76
N PHE A 86 10.98 -6.45 -7.77
CA PHE A 86 9.65 -6.43 -8.37
C PHE A 86 8.55 -6.70 -7.33
N GLY A 87 7.50 -5.88 -7.33
CA GLY A 87 6.35 -6.03 -6.44
C GLY A 87 6.56 -5.62 -4.98
N THR A 88 7.79 -5.26 -4.56
CA THR A 88 8.07 -4.76 -3.21
C THR A 88 7.63 -3.32 -2.99
N ARG A 89 7.31 -2.62 -4.07
CA ARG A 89 6.51 -1.39 -4.13
C ARG A 89 5.28 -1.64 -4.99
N ARG A 90 4.29 -0.75 -4.93
CA ARG A 90 3.08 -0.85 -5.75
C ARG A 90 3.46 -0.89 -7.23
N VAL A 91 3.11 -1.98 -7.91
CA VAL A 91 3.31 -2.12 -9.36
C VAL A 91 2.28 -1.26 -10.09
N PRO A 92 2.68 -0.25 -10.86
CA PRO A 92 1.77 0.51 -11.71
C PRO A 92 1.42 -0.28 -12.97
N MET A 93 0.19 -0.13 -13.44
CA MET A 93 -0.16 -0.53 -14.82
C MET A 93 0.20 0.60 -15.77
N GLU A 94 0.69 0.25 -16.97
CA GLU A 94 1.06 1.20 -17.98
C GLU A 94 0.62 0.75 -19.38
N THR A 95 0.50 1.67 -20.30
CA THR A 95 0.27 1.41 -21.71
C THR A 95 1.22 2.29 -22.52
N ARG A 96 2.21 1.65 -23.15
CA ARG A 96 3.25 2.32 -23.97
C ARG A 96 4.11 3.34 -23.19
N TYR A 97 4.22 3.21 -21.86
CA TYR A 97 5.04 4.11 -21.06
C TYR A 97 6.52 4.03 -21.47
N TYR A 98 7.04 2.84 -21.70
CA TYR A 98 8.43 2.64 -22.07
C TYR A 98 8.72 3.09 -23.51
N GLU A 99 7.81 2.81 -24.45
CA GLU A 99 7.95 3.22 -25.85
C GLU A 99 7.94 4.73 -26.06
N VAL A 100 7.39 5.49 -25.13
CA VAL A 100 7.38 6.95 -25.21
C VAL A 100 8.80 7.53 -25.23
N PHE A 101 9.75 6.86 -24.56
CA PHE A 101 11.15 7.28 -24.51
C PHE A 101 11.92 6.99 -25.81
N ASN A 102 11.31 6.30 -26.78
CA ASN A 102 11.87 6.10 -28.12
C ASN A 102 11.56 7.26 -29.07
N GLN A 103 10.84 8.30 -28.64
CA GLN A 103 10.50 9.45 -29.44
C GLN A 103 11.58 10.53 -29.31
N ASP A 104 11.96 11.17 -30.43
CA ASP A 104 13.01 12.17 -30.48
C ASP A 104 12.72 13.43 -29.62
N ASN A 105 11.45 13.70 -29.33
CA ASN A 105 11.00 14.84 -28.53
C ASN A 105 10.76 14.51 -27.05
N VAL A 106 11.14 13.31 -26.58
CA VAL A 106 11.01 12.89 -25.19
C VAL A 106 12.38 12.69 -24.57
N LEU A 107 12.66 13.42 -23.51
CA LEU A 107 13.91 13.34 -22.76
C LEU A 107 13.65 12.82 -21.34
N LEU A 108 14.33 11.74 -20.96
CA LEU A 108 14.42 11.31 -19.56
C LEU A 108 15.55 12.02 -18.87
N VAL A 109 15.25 12.80 -17.83
CA VAL A 109 16.25 13.46 -16.99
C VAL A 109 16.33 12.74 -15.64
N ASP A 110 17.45 12.11 -15.39
CA ASP A 110 17.76 11.55 -14.06
C ASP A 110 18.27 12.68 -13.15
N ILE A 111 17.56 12.89 -12.05
CA ILE A 111 17.88 13.93 -11.06
C ILE A 111 18.61 13.39 -9.83
N SER A 112 19.07 12.14 -9.85
CA SER A 112 19.74 11.49 -8.71
C SER A 112 21.06 12.18 -8.40
N ASP A 113 21.85 12.47 -9.42
CA ASP A 113 23.17 13.14 -9.28
C ASP A 113 23.08 14.66 -9.42
N ALA A 114 22.08 15.15 -10.17
CA ALA A 114 21.85 16.57 -10.41
C ALA A 114 20.42 16.98 -10.01
N PRO A 115 20.11 17.07 -8.72
CA PRO A 115 18.76 17.35 -8.23
C PRO A 115 18.24 18.70 -8.68
N ILE A 116 16.91 18.81 -8.71
CA ILE A 116 16.22 20.08 -8.98
C ILE A 116 16.60 21.08 -7.89
N LYS A 117 17.18 22.20 -8.31
CA LYS A 117 17.59 23.31 -7.45
C LYS A 117 16.46 24.29 -7.20
N ARG A 118 15.75 24.64 -8.26
CA ARG A 118 14.59 25.55 -8.20
C ARG A 118 13.76 25.54 -9.48
N ILE A 119 12.54 26.03 -9.34
CA ILE A 119 11.66 26.39 -10.46
C ILE A 119 11.96 27.87 -10.81
N THR A 120 12.18 28.14 -12.07
CA THR A 120 12.44 29.49 -12.61
C THR A 120 11.21 30.03 -13.37
N LYS A 121 11.26 31.24 -13.84
CA LYS A 121 10.20 31.78 -14.71
C LYS A 121 10.16 31.10 -16.08
N GLN A 122 11.26 30.52 -16.50
CA GLN A 122 11.43 29.89 -17.82
C GLN A 122 11.30 28.36 -17.74
N GLY A 123 11.41 27.74 -16.55
CA GLY A 123 11.39 26.29 -16.47
C GLY A 123 11.96 25.73 -15.16
N ILE A 124 12.85 24.76 -15.26
CA ILE A 124 13.44 24.03 -14.13
C ILE A 124 14.97 24.11 -14.20
N GLU A 125 15.60 24.58 -13.12
CA GLU A 125 17.06 24.54 -12.93
C GLU A 125 17.43 23.34 -12.07
N THR A 126 18.28 22.46 -12.61
CA THR A 126 19.01 21.44 -11.85
C THR A 126 20.39 21.99 -11.43
N ASN A 127 21.19 21.19 -10.74
CA ASN A 127 22.56 21.63 -10.43
C ASN A 127 23.43 21.84 -11.69
N ASP A 128 23.10 21.18 -12.80
CA ASP A 128 23.93 21.15 -14.00
C ASP A 128 23.34 21.94 -15.18
N VAL A 129 22.01 21.90 -15.33
CA VAL A 129 21.33 22.41 -16.54
C VAL A 129 20.05 23.18 -16.16
N GLU A 130 19.75 24.22 -16.93
CA GLU A 130 18.43 24.87 -16.92
C GLU A 130 17.60 24.42 -18.14
N TYR A 131 16.44 23.81 -17.85
CA TYR A 131 15.47 23.36 -18.85
C TYR A 131 14.36 24.40 -19.00
N GLN A 132 14.03 24.76 -20.23
CA GLN A 132 12.96 25.71 -20.55
C GLN A 132 11.67 24.95 -20.89
N PHE A 133 10.55 25.36 -20.29
CA PHE A 133 9.26 24.74 -20.49
C PHE A 133 8.13 25.77 -20.57
N ASP A 134 7.16 25.52 -21.45
CA ASP A 134 5.89 26.26 -21.50
C ASP A 134 4.92 25.77 -20.43
N ILE A 135 5.00 24.48 -20.05
CA ILE A 135 4.11 23.83 -19.08
C ILE A 135 4.94 22.95 -18.14
N ILE A 136 4.69 23.05 -16.84
CA ILE A 136 5.25 22.17 -15.80
C ILE A 136 4.10 21.46 -15.11
N ILE A 137 4.15 20.12 -15.09
CA ILE A 137 3.19 19.28 -14.40
C ILE A 137 3.84 18.73 -13.13
N TYR A 138 3.29 19.11 -11.97
CA TYR A 138 3.72 18.60 -10.68
C TYR A 138 3.02 17.26 -10.38
N ALA A 139 3.74 16.16 -10.59
CA ALA A 139 3.29 14.80 -10.27
C ALA A 139 4.07 14.24 -9.09
N THR A 140 4.23 15.01 -8.02
CA THR A 140 5.10 14.75 -6.86
C THR A 140 4.54 13.73 -5.86
N GLY A 141 3.36 13.17 -6.13
CA GLY A 141 2.72 12.15 -5.31
C GLY A 141 1.96 12.70 -4.13
N PHE A 142 1.58 11.78 -3.24
CA PHE A 142 0.78 12.05 -2.05
C PHE A 142 1.48 11.52 -0.79
N ASP A 143 1.10 12.05 0.36
CA ASP A 143 1.40 11.43 1.64
C ASP A 143 0.33 10.38 1.93
N ALA A 144 0.68 9.12 1.65
CA ALA A 144 -0.26 8.01 1.66
C ALA A 144 -0.66 7.59 3.09
N ILE A 145 -1.83 6.96 3.21
CA ILE A 145 -2.43 6.29 4.37
C ILE A 145 -2.67 7.26 5.54
N THR A 146 -1.62 7.73 6.22
CA THR A 146 -1.76 8.60 7.40
C THR A 146 -1.72 10.09 7.08
N GLY A 147 -1.31 10.48 5.88
CA GLY A 147 -1.07 11.89 5.55
C GLY A 147 -2.31 12.81 5.60
N ALA A 148 -3.49 12.26 5.36
CA ALA A 148 -4.74 13.01 5.52
C ALA A 148 -5.05 13.27 7.00
N PHE A 149 -4.80 12.29 7.88
CA PHE A 149 -4.99 12.42 9.32
C PHE A 149 -4.03 13.44 9.94
N ASP A 150 -2.79 13.53 9.43
CA ASP A 150 -1.78 14.49 9.91
C ASP A 150 -2.18 15.96 9.65
N LYS A 151 -3.20 16.20 8.80
CA LYS A 151 -3.69 17.55 8.46
C LYS A 151 -4.97 17.95 9.19
N ILE A 152 -5.52 17.07 10.01
CA ILE A 152 -6.77 17.29 10.75
C ILE A 152 -6.44 17.21 12.24
N ASP A 153 -6.85 18.19 13.02
CA ASP A 153 -6.73 18.15 14.50
C ASP A 153 -7.80 17.22 15.07
N ILE A 154 -7.46 15.91 15.13
CA ILE A 154 -8.34 14.88 15.66
C ILE A 154 -7.99 14.67 17.12
N ARG A 155 -8.99 14.89 18.00
CA ARG A 155 -8.87 14.75 19.44
C ARG A 155 -9.78 13.63 19.97
N GLY A 156 -9.19 12.74 20.77
CA GLY A 156 -9.89 11.69 21.48
C GLY A 156 -10.16 12.06 22.95
N GLU A 157 -10.38 11.03 23.75
CA GLU A 157 -10.62 11.15 25.19
C GLU A 157 -9.49 11.91 25.89
N GLY A 158 -9.85 12.78 26.81
CA GLY A 158 -8.88 13.61 27.53
C GLY A 158 -8.08 14.58 26.66
N GLY A 159 -8.54 14.86 25.42
CA GLY A 159 -7.84 15.74 24.48
C GLY A 159 -6.63 15.10 23.78
N GLN A 160 -6.46 13.78 23.86
CA GLN A 160 -5.35 13.08 23.20
C GLN A 160 -5.37 13.33 21.69
N SER A 161 -4.26 13.79 21.13
CA SER A 161 -4.09 13.95 19.69
C SER A 161 -3.85 12.61 19.01
N LEU A 162 -4.52 12.37 17.86
CA LEU A 162 -4.28 11.17 17.04
C LEU A 162 -2.85 11.15 16.46
N ILE A 163 -2.32 12.32 16.10
CA ILE A 163 -0.95 12.47 15.59
C ILE A 163 0.06 12.00 16.63
N ASP A 164 -0.14 12.43 17.89
CA ASP A 164 0.75 12.05 18.99
C ASP A 164 0.63 10.55 19.31
N LYS A 165 -0.60 10.01 19.31
CA LYS A 165 -0.83 8.57 19.49
C LYS A 165 -0.10 7.76 18.42
N TRP A 166 -0.13 8.19 17.17
CA TRP A 166 0.48 7.50 16.05
C TRP A 166 1.92 7.94 15.74
N ALA A 167 2.56 8.70 16.63
CA ALA A 167 3.92 9.19 16.42
C ALA A 167 4.94 8.07 16.14
N ASN A 168 4.76 6.90 16.73
CA ASN A 168 5.58 5.71 16.50
C ASN A 168 5.03 4.69 15.50
N GLY A 169 3.94 5.01 14.83
CA GLY A 169 3.17 4.18 13.92
C GLY A 169 1.72 4.09 14.37
N PRO A 170 0.79 3.79 13.46
CA PRO A 170 -0.59 3.61 13.83
C PRO A 170 -0.76 2.38 14.73
N SER A 171 -1.69 2.48 15.66
CA SER A 171 -2.27 1.37 16.41
C SER A 171 -3.77 1.42 16.20
N THR A 172 -4.37 0.29 15.85
CA THR A 172 -5.78 0.21 15.50
C THR A 172 -6.34 -1.14 15.91
N TYR A 173 -7.67 -1.23 15.97
CA TYR A 173 -8.38 -2.49 15.98
C TYR A 173 -9.10 -2.68 14.64
N LEU A 174 -8.84 -3.79 13.96
CA LEU A 174 -9.32 -4.14 12.62
C LEU A 174 -8.98 -3.10 11.52
N GLY A 175 -8.08 -2.14 11.78
CA GLY A 175 -7.87 -1.01 10.87
C GLY A 175 -9.09 -0.10 10.73
N LEU A 176 -10.07 -0.22 11.64
CA LEU A 176 -11.32 0.52 11.62
C LEU A 176 -11.42 1.56 12.71
N GLN A 177 -10.78 1.35 13.86
CA GLN A 177 -10.82 2.32 14.96
C GLN A 177 -9.56 2.26 15.82
N GLY A 178 -9.18 3.40 16.42
CA GLY A 178 -8.13 3.50 17.44
C GLY A 178 -8.72 3.64 18.85
N GLN A 179 -8.08 3.00 19.82
CA GLN A 179 -8.44 3.13 21.24
C GLN A 179 -8.28 4.59 21.71
N GLY A 180 -9.22 5.05 22.54
CA GLY A 180 -9.26 6.45 23.02
C GLY A 180 -9.90 7.43 22.04
N PHE A 181 -10.42 6.97 20.90
CA PHE A 181 -11.14 7.77 19.90
C PHE A 181 -12.55 7.21 19.68
N PRO A 182 -13.44 7.35 20.67
CA PRO A 182 -14.77 6.78 20.60
C PRO A 182 -15.56 7.31 19.39
N ASN A 183 -16.33 6.44 18.76
CA ASN A 183 -17.16 6.70 17.59
C ASN A 183 -16.42 7.20 16.33
N MET A 184 -15.10 7.27 16.32
CA MET A 184 -14.30 7.59 15.14
C MET A 184 -13.96 6.33 14.38
N LEU A 185 -14.70 6.01 13.32
CA LEU A 185 -14.45 4.89 12.46
C LEU A 185 -13.73 5.33 11.18
N THR A 186 -12.68 4.61 10.80
CA THR A 186 -11.89 4.86 9.59
C THR A 186 -12.21 3.80 8.54
N LEU A 187 -12.62 4.23 7.35
CA LEU A 187 -12.79 3.33 6.22
C LEU A 187 -11.46 3.28 5.45
N VAL A 188 -10.95 2.07 5.24
CA VAL A 188 -9.64 1.87 4.58
C VAL A 188 -8.50 2.61 5.30
N GLY A 189 -8.54 2.60 6.62
CA GLY A 189 -7.49 3.15 7.47
C GLY A 189 -6.22 2.31 7.50
N PRO A 190 -5.19 2.73 8.24
CA PRO A 190 -4.00 1.92 8.45
C PRO A 190 -4.37 0.58 9.11
N HIS A 191 -3.59 -0.47 8.80
CA HIS A 191 -3.83 -1.85 9.25
C HIS A 191 -5.11 -2.51 8.71
N ASN A 192 -5.73 -1.92 7.68
CA ASN A 192 -6.85 -2.50 6.95
C ASN A 192 -6.36 -3.26 5.72
N ALA A 193 -7.11 -4.27 5.28
CA ALA A 193 -6.73 -5.11 4.12
C ALA A 193 -6.72 -4.38 2.76
N ALA A 194 -7.23 -3.16 2.71
CA ALA A 194 -7.47 -2.45 1.45
C ALA A 194 -6.23 -2.16 0.60
N THR A 195 -5.04 -2.23 1.15
CA THR A 195 -3.83 -1.72 0.51
C THR A 195 -3.28 -2.63 -0.58
N PHE A 196 -3.41 -3.94 -0.43
CA PHE A 196 -3.13 -4.93 -1.49
C PHE A 196 -4.38 -5.40 -2.22
N CYS A 197 -5.49 -4.73 -2.00
CA CYS A 197 -6.81 -5.11 -2.40
C CYS A 197 -7.33 -4.15 -3.48
N ASN A 198 -8.34 -4.60 -4.20
CA ASN A 198 -9.21 -3.72 -4.99
C ASN A 198 -9.95 -2.79 -4.03
N ILE A 199 -9.45 -1.54 -3.91
CA ILE A 199 -9.93 -0.57 -2.91
C ILE A 199 -11.45 -0.42 -2.90
N PRO A 200 -12.17 -0.24 -4.03
CA PRO A 200 -13.64 -0.19 -4.03
C PRO A 200 -14.29 -1.39 -3.35
N ARG A 201 -13.78 -2.60 -3.59
CA ARG A 201 -14.31 -3.82 -2.96
C ARG A 201 -14.08 -3.87 -1.45
N CYS A 202 -12.95 -3.38 -1.01
CA CYS A 202 -12.64 -3.34 0.43
C CYS A 202 -13.39 -2.21 1.14
N ILE A 203 -13.66 -1.09 0.45
CA ILE A 203 -14.56 -0.04 0.95
C ILE A 203 -15.97 -0.60 1.15
N GLU A 204 -16.52 -1.31 0.15
CA GLU A 204 -17.84 -1.95 0.28
C GLU A 204 -17.93 -2.80 1.55
N GLN A 205 -16.95 -3.68 1.78
CA GLN A 205 -16.92 -4.53 2.96
C GLN A 205 -16.84 -3.72 4.28
N ASN A 206 -16.02 -2.68 4.32
CA ASN A 206 -15.92 -1.83 5.50
C ASN A 206 -17.22 -1.06 5.77
N VAL A 207 -17.87 -0.55 4.71
CA VAL A 207 -19.14 0.19 4.82
C VAL A 207 -20.26 -0.72 5.28
N GLU A 208 -20.38 -1.92 4.71
CA GLU A 208 -21.34 -2.94 5.14
C GLU A 208 -21.16 -3.24 6.63
N TRP A 209 -19.96 -3.58 7.06
CA TRP A 209 -19.63 -3.92 8.44
C TRP A 209 -19.92 -2.76 9.42
N VAL A 210 -19.54 -1.55 9.06
CA VAL A 210 -19.80 -0.34 9.89
C VAL A 210 -21.28 -0.02 9.96
N THR A 211 -22.01 -0.22 8.86
CA THR A 211 -23.47 -0.01 8.84
C THR A 211 -24.18 -0.99 9.76
N ASP A 212 -23.79 -2.27 9.72
CA ASP A 212 -24.33 -3.30 10.59
C ASP A 212 -24.00 -3.04 12.07
N LEU A 213 -22.79 -2.56 12.34
CA LEU A 213 -22.38 -2.12 13.69
C LEU A 213 -23.29 -0.98 14.19
N ILE A 214 -23.52 0.06 13.37
CA ILE A 214 -24.37 1.18 13.75
C ILE A 214 -25.81 0.70 14.01
N GLN A 215 -26.32 -0.22 13.21
CA GLN A 215 -27.63 -0.79 13.44
C GLN A 215 -27.68 -1.60 14.74
N TYR A 216 -26.68 -2.45 14.98
CA TYR A 216 -26.53 -3.20 16.23
C TYR A 216 -26.51 -2.27 17.46
N MET A 217 -25.73 -1.20 17.40
CA MET A 217 -25.68 -0.20 18.48
C MET A 217 -27.06 0.42 18.75
N ARG A 218 -27.79 0.79 17.69
CA ARG A 218 -29.16 1.34 17.82
C ARG A 218 -30.12 0.35 18.48
N ASP A 219 -30.12 -0.90 18.02
CA ASP A 219 -31.01 -1.94 18.52
C ASP A 219 -30.75 -2.28 20.01
N LYS A 220 -29.51 -2.16 20.43
CA LYS A 220 -29.08 -2.39 21.81
C LYS A 220 -29.09 -1.13 22.70
N GLY A 221 -29.37 0.05 22.13
CA GLY A 221 -29.36 1.32 22.85
C GLY A 221 -27.96 1.83 23.20
N TYR A 222 -26.91 1.35 22.52
CA TYR A 222 -25.55 1.85 22.68
C TYR A 222 -25.35 3.17 21.95
N ARG A 223 -24.57 4.07 22.55
CA ARG A 223 -24.23 5.40 22.01
C ARG A 223 -22.72 5.56 21.75
N THR A 224 -21.92 4.77 22.41
CA THR A 224 -20.46 4.87 22.31
C THR A 224 -19.86 3.50 21.99
N ILE A 225 -18.87 3.50 21.11
CA ILE A 225 -18.01 2.37 20.80
C ILE A 225 -16.56 2.82 20.79
N VAL A 226 -15.69 2.04 21.43
CA VAL A 226 -14.22 2.23 21.39
C VAL A 226 -13.54 0.89 21.54
N PRO A 227 -12.43 0.60 20.83
CA PRO A 227 -11.67 -0.64 21.04
C PRO A 227 -11.10 -0.71 22.46
N THR A 228 -11.02 -1.89 23.01
CA THR A 228 -10.23 -2.11 24.22
C THR A 228 -8.73 -2.02 23.89
N ILE A 229 -7.91 -1.70 24.88
CA ILE A 229 -6.45 -1.66 24.74
C ILE A 229 -5.90 -3.00 24.26
N ASP A 230 -6.40 -4.10 24.84
CA ASP A 230 -5.97 -5.46 24.50
C ASP A 230 -6.30 -5.84 23.06
N ALA A 231 -7.50 -5.48 22.57
CA ALA A 231 -7.91 -5.73 21.19
C ALA A 231 -7.06 -4.93 20.20
N GLU A 232 -6.83 -3.64 20.46
CA GLU A 232 -5.95 -2.79 19.63
C GLU A 232 -4.52 -3.34 19.60
N THR A 233 -3.98 -3.72 20.75
CA THR A 233 -2.61 -4.23 20.88
C THR A 233 -2.45 -5.56 20.13
N THR A 234 -3.37 -6.49 20.38
CA THR A 234 -3.35 -7.81 19.73
C THR A 234 -3.50 -7.71 18.21
N TRP A 235 -4.41 -6.86 17.74
CA TRP A 235 -4.56 -6.64 16.29
C TRP A 235 -3.33 -6.00 15.67
N THR A 236 -2.78 -4.97 16.30
CA THR A 236 -1.58 -4.29 15.83
C THR A 236 -0.40 -5.25 15.75
N GLN A 237 -0.22 -6.12 16.75
CA GLN A 237 0.80 -7.16 16.73
C GLN A 237 0.54 -8.17 15.60
N HIS A 238 -0.67 -8.67 15.43
CA HIS A 238 -1.05 -9.57 14.36
C HIS A 238 -0.75 -8.98 12.97
N VAL A 239 -1.03 -7.69 12.76
CA VAL A 239 -0.70 -6.99 11.52
C VAL A 239 0.81 -7.04 11.22
N HIS A 240 1.66 -6.82 12.21
CA HIS A 240 3.11 -6.94 12.05
C HIS A 240 3.55 -8.37 11.75
N GLU A 241 2.95 -9.36 12.42
CA GLU A 241 3.22 -10.79 12.18
C GLU A 241 2.87 -11.21 10.75
N THR A 242 1.77 -10.70 10.16
CA THR A 242 1.41 -10.99 8.76
C THR A 242 2.42 -10.49 7.74
N ALA A 243 3.22 -9.50 8.11
CA ALA A 243 4.25 -8.91 7.25
C ALA A 243 5.66 -9.49 7.50
N GLU A 244 5.80 -10.34 8.52
CA GLU A 244 7.09 -10.92 8.85
C GLU A 244 7.63 -11.77 7.69
N GLY A 245 8.90 -11.57 7.34
CA GLY A 245 9.52 -12.25 6.20
C GLY A 245 9.23 -11.65 4.83
N MET A 246 8.26 -10.76 4.70
CA MET A 246 7.94 -10.12 3.42
C MET A 246 9.04 -9.16 2.97
N LEU A 247 9.47 -9.24 1.71
CA LEU A 247 10.56 -8.43 1.14
C LEU A 247 10.25 -6.92 1.15
N PHE A 248 8.98 -6.53 0.99
CA PHE A 248 8.59 -5.13 1.00
C PHE A 248 8.84 -4.43 2.35
N THR A 249 8.97 -5.18 3.46
CA THR A 249 9.32 -4.61 4.77
C THR A 249 10.75 -4.07 4.81
N LYS A 250 11.60 -4.54 3.91
CA LYS A 250 13.00 -4.13 3.79
C LYS A 250 13.21 -2.93 2.86
N VAL A 251 12.16 -2.49 2.16
CA VAL A 251 12.20 -1.44 1.15
C VAL A 251 11.54 -0.15 1.65
N ASP A 252 12.17 0.99 1.36
CA ASP A 252 11.58 2.30 1.64
C ASP A 252 10.43 2.57 0.67
N SER A 253 9.21 2.54 1.19
CA SER A 253 8.00 2.79 0.43
C SER A 253 6.90 3.33 1.34
N TRP A 254 5.81 3.78 0.74
CA TRP A 254 4.63 4.18 1.49
C TRP A 254 3.96 3.00 2.21
N PHE A 255 4.23 1.74 1.84
CA PHE A 255 3.84 0.56 2.61
C PHE A 255 4.42 0.60 4.03
N MET A 256 5.65 1.11 4.11
CA MET A 256 6.39 1.27 5.35
C MET A 256 6.31 2.70 5.91
N GLY A 257 5.33 3.50 5.46
CA GLY A 257 5.15 4.87 5.93
C GLY A 257 6.29 5.84 5.59
N ILE A 258 7.18 5.46 4.66
CA ILE A 258 8.29 6.32 4.24
C ILE A 258 7.83 7.27 3.13
N ASN A 259 8.09 8.55 3.35
CA ASN A 259 7.99 9.58 2.33
C ASN A 259 9.24 10.46 2.40
N LYS A 260 10.16 10.25 1.47
CA LYS A 260 11.46 10.95 1.45
C LYS A 260 11.34 12.47 1.32
N ASN A 261 10.20 12.96 0.83
CA ASN A 261 9.93 14.40 0.71
C ASN A 261 9.48 15.06 2.02
N LEU A 262 9.19 14.28 3.08
CA LEU A 262 8.69 14.76 4.35
C LEU A 262 9.64 14.38 5.49
N ALA A 263 10.21 15.38 6.19
CA ALA A 263 11.19 15.16 7.25
C ALA A 263 10.69 14.26 8.40
N HIS A 264 9.39 14.29 8.71
CA HIS A 264 8.78 13.48 9.77
C HIS A 264 8.41 12.04 9.33
N LYS A 265 8.56 11.70 8.04
CA LYS A 265 8.22 10.38 7.46
C LYS A 265 9.46 9.62 7.00
N GLN A 266 10.53 9.64 7.80
CA GLN A 266 11.82 8.99 7.50
C GLN A 266 12.04 7.69 8.28
N LYS A 267 11.12 7.32 9.18
CA LYS A 267 11.20 6.06 9.93
C LYS A 267 10.17 5.07 9.40
N ARG A 268 10.59 3.83 9.22
CA ARG A 268 9.70 2.74 8.78
C ARG A 268 8.64 2.45 9.84
N LYS A 269 7.39 2.44 9.41
CA LYS A 269 6.20 2.12 10.21
C LYS A 269 5.28 1.33 9.28
N PHE A 270 5.05 0.06 9.57
CA PHE A 270 4.19 -0.75 8.72
C PHE A 270 2.74 -0.25 8.78
N LEU A 271 2.13 0.02 7.62
CA LEU A 271 0.82 0.69 7.54
C LEU A 271 -0.29 -0.21 6.99
N LEU A 272 0.05 -1.40 6.49
CA LEU A 272 -0.86 -2.23 5.73
C LEU A 272 -1.33 -3.44 6.54
N TYR A 273 -2.11 -4.30 5.90
CA TYR A 273 -2.41 -5.65 6.36
C TYR A 273 -2.02 -6.65 5.27
N ALA A 274 -1.08 -7.54 5.55
CA ALA A 274 -0.54 -8.48 4.57
C ALA A 274 -1.27 -9.84 4.55
N GLY A 275 -2.20 -10.09 5.47
CA GLY A 275 -2.93 -11.36 5.57
C GLY A 275 -3.97 -11.61 4.47
N GLY A 276 -4.25 -10.60 3.63
CA GLY A 276 -5.19 -10.72 2.51
C GLY A 276 -6.64 -10.44 2.86
N ALA A 277 -7.42 -10.08 1.85
CA ALA A 277 -8.81 -9.64 2.02
C ALA A 277 -9.75 -10.75 2.54
N PRO A 278 -9.62 -12.04 2.15
CA PRO A 278 -10.47 -13.10 2.70
C PRO A 278 -10.29 -13.29 4.21
N ALA A 279 -9.06 -13.43 4.68
CA ALA A 279 -8.76 -13.61 6.11
C ALA A 279 -9.16 -12.39 6.94
N TYR A 280 -8.96 -11.18 6.40
CA TYR A 280 -9.42 -9.95 7.03
C TYR A 280 -10.94 -9.92 7.20
N ARG A 281 -11.69 -10.29 6.13
CA ARG A 281 -13.15 -10.35 6.18
C ARG A 281 -13.63 -11.36 7.20
N GLU A 282 -13.10 -12.58 7.18
CA GLU A 282 -13.42 -13.63 8.15
C GLU A 282 -13.23 -13.11 9.59
N ARG A 283 -12.11 -12.44 9.85
CA ARG A 283 -11.86 -11.85 11.17
C ARG A 283 -12.88 -10.77 11.55
N CYS A 284 -13.26 -9.91 10.62
CA CYS A 284 -14.28 -8.89 10.84
C CYS A 284 -15.67 -9.53 11.10
N ASP A 285 -16.01 -10.56 10.33
CA ASP A 285 -17.29 -11.29 10.45
C ASP A 285 -17.36 -12.01 11.79
N ASP A 286 -16.28 -12.66 12.25
CA ASP A 286 -16.18 -13.30 13.57
C ASP A 286 -16.40 -12.30 14.71
N VAL A 287 -15.75 -11.14 14.64
CA VAL A 287 -15.92 -10.08 15.64
C VAL A 287 -17.38 -9.61 15.69
N ALA A 288 -18.02 -9.40 14.54
CA ALA A 288 -19.42 -9.02 14.49
C ALA A 288 -20.36 -10.10 15.03
N ALA A 289 -20.13 -11.37 14.66
CA ALA A 289 -20.92 -12.54 15.12
C ALA A 289 -20.83 -12.74 16.65
N ASN A 290 -19.71 -12.35 17.25
CA ASN A 290 -19.51 -12.39 18.72
C ASN A 290 -19.89 -11.07 19.41
N GLY A 291 -20.83 -10.31 18.87
CA GLY A 291 -21.36 -9.09 19.49
C GLY A 291 -20.37 -7.94 19.50
N TYR A 292 -19.50 -7.85 18.48
CA TYR A 292 -18.42 -6.87 18.33
C TYR A 292 -17.37 -7.01 19.43
N GLU A 293 -16.94 -8.23 19.67
CA GLU A 293 -15.88 -8.55 20.63
C GLU A 293 -14.65 -7.68 20.41
N GLY A 294 -14.01 -7.28 21.51
CA GLY A 294 -12.84 -6.38 21.50
C GLY A 294 -13.21 -4.88 21.48
N PHE A 295 -14.51 -4.55 21.34
CA PHE A 295 -15.02 -3.19 21.55
C PHE A 295 -15.73 -3.04 22.90
N ALA A 296 -15.50 -1.96 23.58
CA ALA A 296 -16.31 -1.47 24.69
C ALA A 296 -17.48 -0.66 24.12
N LEU A 297 -18.69 -1.16 24.37
CA LEU A 297 -19.95 -0.55 23.96
C LEU A 297 -20.66 0.04 25.18
N SER A 298 -21.11 1.30 25.13
CA SER A 298 -21.77 1.97 26.24
C SER A 298 -23.05 2.68 25.78
N ALA A 299 -24.06 2.70 26.66
CA ALA A 299 -25.26 3.51 26.52
C ALA A 299 -25.00 5.00 26.89
N GLU A 300 -23.88 5.29 27.51
CA GLU A 300 -23.48 6.67 27.84
C GLU A 300 -22.94 7.41 26.62
N SER A 301 -23.24 8.70 26.53
CA SER A 301 -22.66 9.56 25.50
C SER A 301 -21.23 9.94 25.89
N VAL A 302 -20.38 10.15 24.88
CA VAL A 302 -19.05 10.74 25.09
C VAL A 302 -19.26 12.12 25.71
N THR A 303 -18.70 12.35 26.87
CA THR A 303 -18.60 13.71 27.42
C THR A 303 -17.42 14.41 26.77
N ALA A 304 -17.69 15.58 26.15
CA ALA A 304 -16.68 16.39 25.48
C ALA A 304 -15.58 16.86 26.43
#